data_09b858a9451ea1466a2872fa53e993a4
#
_entry.id   09b858a9451ea1466a2872fa53e993a4
#
_cell.length_a   1.000
_cell.length_b   1.000
_cell.length_c   1.000
_cell.angle_alpha   90.00
_cell.angle_beta   90.00
_cell.angle_gamma   90.00
#
_symmetry.space_group_name_H-M   'P 1'
#
loop_
_entity.id
_entity.type
_entity.pdbx_description
1 polymer ?
#
loop_
_entity_poly.entity_id
_entity_poly.type
_entity_poly.pdbx_seq_one_letter_code
_entity_poly.pdbx_strand_id
1 'polypeptide(L)'
;MCSSDLTVVFTIIAIAYLYPIFIVLVNSLKSNAAINLDTFAFPASDTFMGLQNYIKGMTFGNYPFYRSVEYSLMITLLSSALILICTSMAAWYISRVDSLICRVVYYLCVFSMVVPFQMVMFTLAKTADTLKLNRPWTIPIIYLGFGAGLAVFMFTGFVKSIPRSIEEAAVIDGCNPVQTFFQVVLPMMKPTFISVGVLEIMWVWNDYLLPYLVLDINEFRTIPIHIQYLKGSYGSVDMGATMALILMSIVPVVIFYLCCQKYIIKGVAAGAVKG
;
A
#
# COMPACT_ATOMS: atom_id res chain seq x y z
N MET A 1 17.93 32.53 -4.51
CA MET A 1 18.42 31.50 -3.58
C MET A 1 19.51 30.72 -4.28
N CYS A 2 20.71 30.64 -3.70
CA CYS A 2 21.80 29.84 -4.25
C CYS A 2 21.46 28.34 -4.15
N SER A 3 22.01 27.53 -5.04
CA SER A 3 21.78 26.05 -5.00
C SER A 3 22.18 25.44 -3.65
N SER A 4 23.19 26.03 -2.98
CA SER A 4 23.62 25.64 -1.63
C SER A 4 22.57 25.87 -0.55
N ASP A 5 21.81 26.98 -0.61
CA ASP A 5 20.81 27.31 0.40
C ASP A 5 19.64 26.33 0.35
N LEU A 6 19.20 25.93 -0.86
CA LEU A 6 18.20 24.90 -1.07
C LEU A 6 18.65 23.55 -0.54
N THR A 7 19.91 23.18 -0.77
CA THR A 7 20.45 21.90 -0.27
C THR A 7 20.45 21.86 1.26
N VAL A 8 20.86 22.95 1.92
CA VAL A 8 20.82 23.04 3.40
C VAL A 8 19.39 22.91 3.93
N VAL A 9 18.44 23.65 3.35
CA VAL A 9 17.03 23.60 3.77
C VAL A 9 16.48 22.18 3.61
N PHE A 10 16.66 21.54 2.45
CA PHE A 10 16.17 20.18 2.24
C PHE A 10 16.86 19.15 3.15
N THR A 11 18.14 19.33 3.48
CA THR A 11 18.85 18.46 4.42
C THR A 11 18.25 18.56 5.82
N ILE A 12 17.96 19.76 6.31
CA ILE A 12 17.32 19.98 7.62
C ILE A 12 15.92 19.33 7.64
N ILE A 13 15.13 19.53 6.59
CA ILE A 13 13.81 18.93 6.46
C ILE A 13 13.93 17.40 6.46
N ALA A 14 14.87 16.82 5.71
CA ALA A 14 15.08 15.38 5.66
C ALA A 14 15.45 14.80 7.03
N ILE A 15 16.33 15.46 7.79
CA ILE A 15 16.69 15.06 9.16
C ILE A 15 15.44 15.10 10.06
N ALA A 16 14.62 16.15 9.98
CA ALA A 16 13.40 16.27 10.76
C ALA A 16 12.40 15.14 10.44
N TYR A 17 12.26 14.75 9.17
CA TYR A 17 11.41 13.62 8.77
C TYR A 17 11.95 12.24 9.20
N LEU A 18 13.27 12.07 9.26
CA LEU A 18 13.90 10.81 9.69
C LEU A 18 13.92 10.67 11.22
N TYR A 19 13.82 11.78 11.97
CA TYR A 19 13.92 11.79 13.42
C TYR A 19 12.92 10.87 14.14
N PRO A 20 11.62 10.82 13.78
CA PRO A 20 10.68 9.88 14.40
C PRO A 20 11.08 8.41 14.19
N ILE A 21 11.59 8.04 13.01
CA ILE A 21 12.06 6.67 12.72
C ILE A 21 13.28 6.35 13.57
N PHE A 22 14.19 7.32 13.73
CA PHE A 22 15.35 7.18 14.60
C PHE A 22 14.95 6.98 16.08
N ILE A 23 13.95 7.70 16.57
CA ILE A 23 13.42 7.51 17.94
C ILE A 23 12.81 6.11 18.12
N VAL A 24 12.06 5.61 17.12
CA VAL A 24 11.55 4.23 17.14
C VAL A 24 12.70 3.22 17.20
N LEU A 25 13.77 3.43 16.42
CA LEU A 25 14.96 2.59 16.43
C LEU A 25 15.63 2.58 17.81
N VAL A 26 15.86 3.73 18.41
CA VAL A 26 16.47 3.84 19.75
C VAL A 26 15.61 3.13 20.79
N ASN A 27 14.30 3.35 20.76
CA ASN A 27 13.39 2.75 21.74
C ASN A 27 13.16 1.25 21.51
N SER A 28 13.34 0.72 20.32
CA SER A 28 13.28 -0.73 20.07
C SER A 28 14.38 -1.51 20.80
N LEU A 29 15.44 -0.82 21.22
CA LEU A 29 16.59 -1.40 21.94
C LEU A 29 16.52 -1.16 23.48
N LYS A 30 15.46 -0.49 23.99
CA LYS A 30 15.31 -0.12 25.40
C LYS A 30 14.30 -1.01 26.12
N SER A 31 14.45 -1.08 27.44
CA SER A 31 13.46 -1.69 28.31
C SER A 31 12.17 -0.85 28.36
N ASN A 32 11.03 -1.50 28.61
CA ASN A 32 9.72 -0.84 28.70
C ASN A 32 9.70 0.30 29.75
N ALA A 33 10.33 0.08 30.90
CA ALA A 33 10.41 1.09 31.96
C ALA A 33 11.18 2.34 31.48
N ALA A 34 12.30 2.15 30.79
CA ALA A 34 13.11 3.24 30.27
C ALA A 34 12.41 4.03 29.16
N ILE A 35 11.61 3.37 28.31
CA ILE A 35 10.82 4.05 27.28
C ILE A 35 9.76 4.96 27.91
N ASN A 36 9.08 4.47 28.97
CA ASN A 36 8.03 5.22 29.65
C ASN A 36 8.59 6.39 30.49
N LEU A 37 9.80 6.28 31.01
CA LEU A 37 10.45 7.34 31.79
C LEU A 37 11.01 8.46 30.90
N ASP A 38 11.73 8.10 29.84
CA ASP A 38 12.29 9.05 28.91
C ASP A 38 12.42 8.41 27.49
N THR A 39 11.49 8.75 26.61
CA THR A 39 11.42 8.26 25.24
C THR A 39 12.60 8.77 24.38
N PHE A 40 13.19 9.92 24.72
CA PHE A 40 14.23 10.56 23.91
C PHE A 40 15.66 10.20 24.33
N ALA A 41 15.85 9.69 25.56
CA ALA A 41 17.18 9.27 26.03
C ALA A 41 17.71 8.06 25.25
N PHE A 42 19.01 8.01 25.06
CA PHE A 42 19.69 6.83 24.56
C PHE A 42 19.66 5.68 25.59
N PRO A 43 19.71 4.42 25.15
CA PRO A 43 19.80 3.28 26.03
C PRO A 43 21.12 3.33 26.83
N ALA A 44 21.02 3.22 28.15
CA ALA A 44 22.16 3.03 29.05
C ALA A 44 22.41 1.53 29.25
N SER A 45 23.53 1.17 29.87
CA SER A 45 23.93 -0.23 30.07
C SER A 45 22.90 -1.08 30.83
N ASP A 46 22.13 -0.48 31.71
CA ASP A 46 21.05 -1.08 32.53
C ASP A 46 19.70 -1.11 31.82
N THR A 47 19.51 -0.29 30.80
CA THR A 47 18.24 -0.16 30.05
C THR A 47 18.31 -0.78 28.66
N PHE A 48 19.49 -1.19 28.20
CA PHE A 48 19.72 -1.76 26.89
C PHE A 48 19.28 -3.22 26.81
N MET A 49 18.31 -3.51 25.95
CA MET A 49 17.73 -4.85 25.75
C MET A 49 18.28 -5.58 24.52
N GLY A 50 19.11 -4.92 23.71
CA GLY A 50 19.61 -5.50 22.46
C GLY A 50 18.49 -5.98 21.54
N LEU A 51 18.57 -7.24 21.08
CA LEU A 51 17.56 -7.84 20.20
C LEU A 51 16.40 -8.53 20.96
N GLN A 52 16.34 -8.47 22.27
CA GLN A 52 15.31 -9.18 23.04
C GLN A 52 13.89 -8.69 22.69
N ASN A 53 13.72 -7.38 22.48
CA ASN A 53 12.43 -6.82 22.07
C ASN A 53 11.95 -7.36 20.71
N TYR A 54 12.86 -7.61 19.78
CA TYR A 54 12.56 -8.21 18.48
C TYR A 54 12.11 -9.67 18.62
N ILE A 55 12.86 -10.46 19.41
CA ILE A 55 12.50 -11.85 19.69
C ILE A 55 11.14 -11.91 20.39
N LYS A 56 10.94 -11.05 21.40
CA LYS A 56 9.69 -10.96 22.14
C LYS A 56 8.52 -10.56 21.26
N GLY A 57 8.70 -9.57 20.39
CA GLY A 57 7.67 -9.17 19.42
C GLY A 57 7.30 -10.27 18.44
N MET A 58 8.29 -11.01 17.92
CA MET A 58 8.05 -12.12 16.98
C MET A 58 7.32 -13.31 17.61
N THR A 59 7.48 -13.53 18.93
CA THR A 59 6.94 -14.69 19.66
C THR A 59 5.82 -14.32 20.62
N PHE A 60 5.34 -13.07 20.61
CA PHE A 60 4.36 -12.58 21.55
C PHE A 60 3.02 -13.28 21.43
N GLY A 61 2.52 -13.88 22.52
CA GLY A 61 1.24 -14.54 22.59
C GLY A 61 1.17 -15.84 21.76
N ASN A 62 -0.05 -16.24 21.43
CA ASN A 62 -0.33 -17.50 20.71
C ASN A 62 -0.35 -17.33 19.17
N TYR A 63 -0.04 -16.13 18.64
CA TYR A 63 -0.09 -15.84 17.23
C TYR A 63 1.29 -15.36 16.74
N PRO A 64 2.05 -16.18 16.00
CA PRO A 64 3.41 -15.85 15.59
C PRO A 64 3.41 -14.75 14.51
N PHE A 65 4.33 -13.80 14.63
CA PHE A 65 4.45 -12.65 13.74
C PHE A 65 4.66 -13.02 12.27
N TYR A 66 5.38 -14.12 11.98
CA TYR A 66 5.61 -14.55 10.59
C TYR A 66 4.32 -14.80 9.80
N ARG A 67 3.24 -15.27 10.46
CA ARG A 67 1.91 -15.41 9.81
C ARG A 67 1.33 -14.06 9.39
N SER A 68 1.52 -13.05 10.21
CA SER A 68 1.08 -11.70 9.87
C SER A 68 1.85 -11.13 8.69
N VAL A 69 3.14 -11.44 8.56
CA VAL A 69 3.96 -11.09 7.40
C VAL A 69 3.44 -11.82 6.15
N GLU A 70 3.19 -13.11 6.25
CA GLU A 70 2.66 -13.94 5.16
C GLU A 70 1.31 -13.41 4.66
N TYR A 71 0.35 -13.16 5.55
CA TYR A 71 -0.96 -12.63 5.16
C TYR A 71 -0.88 -11.20 4.62
N SER A 72 -0.04 -10.33 5.19
CA SER A 72 0.18 -8.99 4.64
C SER A 72 0.75 -9.04 3.24
N LEU A 73 1.75 -9.88 2.98
CA LEU A 73 2.32 -10.07 1.66
C LEU A 73 1.30 -10.64 0.68
N MET A 74 0.58 -11.70 1.07
CA MET A 74 -0.44 -12.34 0.23
C MET A 74 -1.53 -11.34 -0.16
N ILE A 75 -2.13 -10.64 0.81
CA ILE A 75 -3.19 -9.67 0.57
C ILE A 75 -2.68 -8.54 -0.31
N THR A 76 -1.50 -7.98 -0.02
CA THR A 76 -0.94 -6.87 -0.79
C THR A 76 -0.66 -7.27 -2.23
N LEU A 77 -0.02 -8.40 -2.46
CA LEU A 77 0.33 -8.85 -3.81
C LEU A 77 -0.91 -9.21 -4.63
N LEU A 78 -1.85 -9.97 -4.04
CA LEU A 78 -3.07 -10.38 -4.75
C LEU A 78 -3.97 -9.17 -5.04
N SER A 79 -4.16 -8.27 -4.07
CA SER A 79 -5.00 -7.08 -4.25
C SER A 79 -4.41 -6.15 -5.29
N SER A 80 -3.11 -5.83 -5.19
CA SER A 80 -2.46 -4.93 -6.14
C SER A 80 -2.42 -5.53 -7.55
N ALA A 81 -2.15 -6.82 -7.69
CA ALA A 81 -2.20 -7.49 -8.99
C ALA A 81 -3.60 -7.44 -9.61
N LEU A 82 -4.63 -7.73 -8.82
CA LEU A 82 -6.02 -7.70 -9.27
C LEU A 82 -6.45 -6.29 -9.68
N ILE A 83 -6.14 -5.28 -8.85
CA ILE A 83 -6.41 -3.87 -9.16
C ILE A 83 -5.72 -3.49 -10.46
N LEU A 84 -4.42 -3.70 -10.57
CA LEU A 84 -3.63 -3.26 -11.72
C LEU A 84 -4.12 -3.89 -13.03
N ILE A 85 -4.38 -5.19 -13.05
CA ILE A 85 -4.79 -5.90 -14.27
C ILE A 85 -6.22 -5.49 -14.64
N CYS A 86 -7.17 -5.62 -13.72
CA CYS A 86 -8.58 -5.35 -14.03
C CYS A 86 -8.82 -3.88 -14.39
N THR A 87 -8.21 -2.95 -13.65
CA THR A 87 -8.46 -1.52 -13.88
C THR A 87 -7.74 -0.98 -15.11
N SER A 88 -6.55 -1.50 -15.46
CA SER A 88 -5.87 -1.10 -16.70
C SER A 88 -6.63 -1.58 -17.94
N MET A 89 -7.17 -2.81 -17.92
CA MET A 89 -8.04 -3.33 -19.00
C MET A 89 -9.33 -2.52 -19.10
N ALA A 90 -9.99 -2.25 -17.97
CA ALA A 90 -11.21 -1.45 -17.92
C ALA A 90 -10.97 -0.02 -18.43
N ALA A 91 -9.88 0.62 -17.99
CA ALA A 91 -9.50 1.96 -18.42
C ALA A 91 -9.22 2.03 -19.94
N TRP A 92 -8.53 1.03 -20.48
CA TRP A 92 -8.33 0.93 -21.92
C TRP A 92 -9.66 0.84 -22.68
N TYR A 93 -10.54 -0.09 -22.29
CA TYR A 93 -11.85 -0.26 -22.92
C TYR A 93 -12.68 1.02 -22.83
N ILE A 94 -12.81 1.62 -21.65
CA ILE A 94 -13.54 2.87 -21.41
C ILE A 94 -12.99 4.02 -22.27
N SER A 95 -11.68 4.06 -22.51
CA SER A 95 -11.04 5.12 -23.31
C SER A 95 -11.25 4.94 -24.80
N ARG A 96 -11.52 3.73 -25.27
CA ARG A 96 -11.66 3.41 -26.71
C ARG A 96 -13.10 3.32 -27.18
N VAL A 97 -14.00 2.95 -26.28
CA VAL A 97 -15.42 2.78 -26.60
C VAL A 97 -16.22 3.99 -26.11
N ASP A 98 -16.72 4.79 -27.05
CA ASP A 98 -17.60 5.93 -26.72
C ASP A 98 -19.04 5.43 -26.55
N SER A 99 -19.40 5.02 -25.34
CA SER A 99 -20.75 4.63 -24.97
C SER A 99 -21.19 5.28 -23.67
N LEU A 100 -22.51 5.42 -23.50
CA LEU A 100 -23.08 5.95 -22.25
C LEU A 100 -22.68 5.08 -21.05
N ILE A 101 -22.66 3.75 -21.23
CA ILE A 101 -22.28 2.79 -20.18
C ILE A 101 -20.84 3.03 -19.74
N CYS A 102 -19.89 3.16 -20.68
CA CYS A 102 -18.49 3.43 -20.38
C CYS A 102 -18.31 4.75 -19.61
N ARG A 103 -19.04 5.80 -19.99
CA ARG A 103 -19.03 7.09 -19.27
C ARG A 103 -19.59 6.96 -17.85
N VAL A 104 -20.70 6.27 -17.69
CA VAL A 104 -21.29 6.03 -16.36
C VAL A 104 -20.35 5.23 -15.47
N VAL A 105 -19.78 4.13 -15.98
CA VAL A 105 -18.81 3.32 -15.21
C VAL A 105 -17.58 4.14 -14.81
N TYR A 106 -17.04 4.95 -15.73
CA TYR A 106 -15.93 5.85 -15.41
C TYR A 106 -16.27 6.82 -14.27
N TYR A 107 -17.43 7.50 -14.36
CA TYR A 107 -17.82 8.43 -13.31
C TYR A 107 -18.14 7.75 -11.99
N LEU A 108 -18.69 6.52 -12.00
CA LEU A 108 -18.89 5.74 -10.77
C LEU A 108 -17.56 5.36 -10.13
N CYS A 109 -16.55 4.95 -10.92
CA CYS A 109 -15.21 4.69 -10.41
C CYS A 109 -14.59 5.95 -9.79
N VAL A 110 -14.66 7.10 -10.48
CA VAL A 110 -14.13 8.36 -9.96
C VAL A 110 -14.90 8.82 -8.72
N PHE A 111 -16.22 8.66 -8.72
CA PHE A 111 -17.07 9.02 -7.56
C PHE A 111 -16.70 8.19 -6.33
N SER A 112 -16.33 6.92 -6.49
CA SER A 112 -15.92 6.07 -5.36
C SER A 112 -14.73 6.63 -4.56
N MET A 113 -13.86 7.46 -5.18
CA MET A 113 -12.74 8.12 -4.49
C MET A 113 -13.20 9.19 -3.49
N VAL A 114 -14.40 9.76 -3.70
CA VAL A 114 -14.93 10.84 -2.86
C VAL A 114 -15.67 10.28 -1.66
N VAL A 115 -16.16 9.05 -1.74
CA VAL A 115 -16.91 8.40 -0.65
C VAL A 115 -15.95 7.97 0.46
N PRO A 116 -16.04 8.53 1.67
CA PRO A 116 -15.19 8.11 2.78
C PRO A 116 -15.47 6.65 3.15
N PHE A 117 -14.40 5.84 3.31
CA PHE A 117 -14.52 4.44 3.71
C PHE A 117 -15.39 4.26 4.97
N GLN A 118 -15.25 5.15 5.94
CA GLN A 118 -15.97 5.11 7.23
C GLN A 118 -17.50 5.15 7.07
N MET A 119 -18.01 5.73 5.99
CA MET A 119 -19.47 5.78 5.74
C MET A 119 -20.04 4.42 5.33
N VAL A 120 -19.24 3.57 4.71
CA VAL A 120 -19.67 2.28 4.15
C VAL A 120 -19.14 1.06 4.93
N MET A 121 -18.23 1.25 5.87
CA MET A 121 -17.46 0.19 6.51
C MET A 121 -18.30 -0.91 7.17
N PHE A 122 -19.36 -0.57 7.89
CA PHE A 122 -20.21 -1.57 8.57
C PHE A 122 -21.07 -2.36 7.58
N THR A 123 -21.66 -1.69 6.59
CA THR A 123 -22.41 -2.35 5.52
C THR A 123 -21.50 -3.24 4.70
N LEU A 124 -20.30 -2.78 4.41
CA LEU A 124 -19.28 -3.54 3.71
C LEU A 124 -18.89 -4.81 4.48
N ALA A 125 -18.58 -4.68 5.78
CA ALA A 125 -18.19 -5.82 6.61
C ALA A 125 -19.30 -6.90 6.63
N LYS A 126 -20.56 -6.49 6.77
CA LYS A 126 -21.71 -7.41 6.71
C LYS A 126 -21.87 -8.07 5.34
N THR A 127 -21.69 -7.30 4.27
CA THR A 127 -21.76 -7.82 2.89
C THR A 127 -20.62 -8.81 2.63
N ALA A 128 -19.40 -8.47 3.07
CA ALA A 128 -18.23 -9.33 2.95
C ALA A 128 -18.43 -10.68 3.69
N ASP A 129 -18.99 -10.64 4.88
CA ASP A 129 -19.32 -11.85 5.64
C ASP A 129 -20.37 -12.69 4.93
N THR A 130 -21.46 -12.07 4.46
CA THR A 130 -22.53 -12.76 3.71
C THR A 130 -22.01 -13.43 2.44
N LEU A 131 -21.10 -12.77 1.73
CA LEU A 131 -20.48 -13.28 0.49
C LEU A 131 -19.25 -14.16 0.77
N LYS A 132 -18.88 -14.38 2.03
CA LYS A 132 -17.69 -15.14 2.47
C LYS A 132 -16.39 -14.59 1.91
N LEU A 133 -16.30 -13.26 1.80
CA LEU A 133 -15.10 -12.53 1.36
C LEU A 133 -14.18 -12.15 2.52
N ASN A 134 -14.30 -12.83 3.65
CA ASN A 134 -13.64 -12.56 4.92
C ASN A 134 -12.32 -13.33 5.12
N ARG A 135 -11.65 -13.72 4.03
CA ARG A 135 -10.40 -14.47 4.07
C ARG A 135 -9.27 -13.77 3.32
N PRO A 136 -7.99 -14.04 3.64
CA PRO A 136 -6.85 -13.39 2.98
C PRO A 136 -6.82 -13.51 1.46
N TRP A 137 -7.36 -14.59 0.90
CA TRP A 137 -7.43 -14.81 -0.56
C TRP A 137 -8.69 -14.28 -1.23
N THR A 138 -9.70 -13.84 -0.48
CA THR A 138 -10.94 -13.26 -1.01
C THR A 138 -11.07 -11.76 -0.79
N ILE A 139 -10.45 -11.21 0.26
CA ILE A 139 -10.43 -9.77 0.54
C ILE A 139 -9.86 -8.91 -0.63
N PRO A 140 -8.97 -9.43 -1.52
CA PRO A 140 -8.54 -8.72 -2.72
C PRO A 140 -9.68 -8.23 -3.62
N ILE A 141 -10.83 -8.93 -3.64
CA ILE A 141 -12.02 -8.53 -4.39
C ILE A 141 -12.58 -7.20 -3.83
N ILE A 142 -12.54 -7.04 -2.51
CA ILE A 142 -13.00 -5.82 -1.85
C ILE A 142 -12.02 -4.67 -2.14
N TYR A 143 -10.72 -4.95 -2.06
CA TYR A 143 -9.69 -3.98 -2.40
C TYR A 143 -9.80 -3.51 -3.85
N LEU A 144 -10.15 -4.40 -4.80
CA LEU A 144 -10.41 -4.02 -6.18
C LEU A 144 -11.51 -2.94 -6.26
N GLY A 145 -12.59 -3.06 -5.48
CA GLY A 145 -13.67 -2.08 -5.47
C GLY A 145 -13.20 -0.68 -5.04
N PHE A 146 -12.38 -0.60 -4.00
CA PHE A 146 -11.89 0.69 -3.48
C PHE A 146 -10.70 1.25 -4.28
N GLY A 147 -9.78 0.41 -4.75
CA GLY A 147 -8.63 0.81 -5.55
C GLY A 147 -8.99 1.18 -6.99
N ALA A 148 -10.14 0.69 -7.49
CA ALA A 148 -10.54 0.92 -8.88
C ALA A 148 -10.67 2.40 -9.23
N GLY A 149 -11.11 3.26 -8.30
CA GLY A 149 -11.32 4.69 -8.55
C GLY A 149 -10.05 5.38 -9.03
N LEU A 150 -9.02 5.38 -8.20
CA LEU A 150 -7.73 5.99 -8.49
C LEU A 150 -7.05 5.35 -9.71
N ALA A 151 -7.03 4.02 -9.75
CA ALA A 151 -6.36 3.28 -10.80
C ALA A 151 -7.00 3.54 -12.18
N VAL A 152 -8.33 3.45 -12.30
CA VAL A 152 -9.05 3.74 -13.55
C VAL A 152 -8.84 5.19 -13.98
N PHE A 153 -8.88 6.14 -13.06
CA PHE A 153 -8.62 7.55 -13.36
C PHE A 153 -7.23 7.76 -13.97
N MET A 154 -6.18 7.25 -13.30
CA MET A 154 -4.80 7.38 -13.78
C MET A 154 -4.56 6.67 -15.11
N PHE A 155 -5.03 5.44 -15.25
CA PHE A 155 -4.87 4.67 -16.48
C PHE A 155 -5.64 5.28 -17.65
N THR A 156 -6.88 5.74 -17.45
CA THR A 156 -7.68 6.41 -18.50
C THR A 156 -6.98 7.68 -18.98
N GLY A 157 -6.40 8.47 -18.06
CA GLY A 157 -5.62 9.66 -18.40
C GLY A 157 -4.43 9.34 -19.31
N PHE A 158 -3.71 8.26 -19.03
CA PHE A 158 -2.57 7.84 -19.83
C PHE A 158 -2.98 7.21 -21.17
N VAL A 159 -3.95 6.31 -21.19
CA VAL A 159 -4.43 5.62 -22.41
C VAL A 159 -4.89 6.60 -23.46
N LYS A 160 -5.50 7.72 -23.07
CA LYS A 160 -5.89 8.78 -24.02
C LYS A 160 -4.71 9.41 -24.76
N SER A 161 -3.49 9.31 -24.22
CA SER A 161 -2.27 9.81 -24.88
C SER A 161 -1.65 8.82 -25.86
N ILE A 162 -2.10 7.57 -25.88
CA ILE A 162 -1.62 6.55 -26.83
C ILE A 162 -2.38 6.73 -28.17
N PRO A 163 -1.67 6.94 -29.30
CA PRO A 163 -2.30 7.04 -30.62
C PRO A 163 -3.05 5.76 -30.99
N ARG A 164 -4.29 5.91 -31.49
CA ARG A 164 -5.11 4.76 -31.91
C ARG A 164 -4.49 3.99 -33.09
N SER A 165 -3.73 4.66 -33.94
CA SER A 165 -3.05 4.05 -35.08
C SER A 165 -2.13 2.88 -34.72
N ILE A 166 -1.56 2.88 -33.50
CA ILE A 166 -0.71 1.78 -33.01
C ILE A 166 -1.56 0.53 -32.74
N GLU A 167 -2.74 0.71 -32.17
CA GLU A 167 -3.68 -0.40 -31.91
C GLU A 167 -4.30 -0.91 -33.22
N GLU A 168 -4.61 0.00 -34.15
CA GLU A 168 -5.12 -0.34 -35.50
C GLU A 168 -4.08 -1.16 -36.30
N ALA A 169 -2.81 -0.79 -36.23
CA ALA A 169 -1.72 -1.56 -36.82
C ALA A 169 -1.63 -2.98 -36.24
N ALA A 170 -1.74 -3.12 -34.92
CA ALA A 170 -1.75 -4.44 -34.28
C ALA A 170 -2.94 -5.31 -34.75
N VAL A 171 -4.11 -4.71 -34.96
CA VAL A 171 -5.29 -5.42 -35.49
C VAL A 171 -5.06 -5.84 -36.94
N ILE A 172 -4.44 -4.99 -37.80
CA ILE A 172 -4.05 -5.33 -39.18
C ILE A 172 -3.05 -6.49 -39.19
N ASP A 173 -2.12 -6.54 -38.21
CA ASP A 173 -1.17 -7.63 -38.03
C ASP A 173 -1.82 -8.91 -37.47
N GLY A 174 -3.13 -8.94 -37.25
CA GLY A 174 -3.90 -10.11 -36.85
C GLY A 174 -4.02 -10.29 -35.32
N CYS A 175 -3.67 -9.31 -34.50
CA CYS A 175 -3.86 -9.39 -33.06
C CYS A 175 -5.34 -9.32 -32.68
N ASN A 176 -5.78 -10.25 -31.82
CA ASN A 176 -7.08 -10.11 -31.16
C ASN A 176 -7.03 -9.05 -30.04
N PRO A 177 -8.17 -8.59 -29.49
CA PRO A 177 -8.19 -7.53 -28.48
C PRO A 177 -7.34 -7.84 -27.24
N VAL A 178 -7.30 -9.10 -26.78
CA VAL A 178 -6.49 -9.51 -25.63
C VAL A 178 -4.99 -9.39 -25.95
N GLN A 179 -4.59 -9.84 -27.15
CA GLN A 179 -3.21 -9.71 -27.63
C GLN A 179 -2.83 -8.23 -27.79
N THR A 180 -3.70 -7.43 -28.40
CA THR A 180 -3.48 -5.97 -28.54
C THR A 180 -3.25 -5.33 -27.17
N PHE A 181 -4.06 -5.68 -26.17
CA PHE A 181 -3.87 -5.13 -24.82
C PHE A 181 -2.54 -5.57 -24.22
N PHE A 182 -2.27 -6.87 -24.10
CA PHE A 182 -1.09 -7.36 -23.36
C PHE A 182 0.23 -7.15 -24.11
N GLN A 183 0.24 -7.19 -25.44
CA GLN A 183 1.47 -7.12 -26.24
C GLN A 183 1.80 -5.69 -26.70
N VAL A 184 0.78 -4.81 -26.82
CA VAL A 184 0.98 -3.46 -27.35
C VAL A 184 0.66 -2.40 -26.30
N VAL A 185 -0.57 -2.37 -25.79
CA VAL A 185 -1.03 -1.29 -24.91
C VAL A 185 -0.38 -1.34 -23.54
N LEU A 186 -0.37 -2.49 -22.87
CA LEU A 186 0.17 -2.65 -21.54
C LEU A 186 1.67 -2.33 -21.45
N PRO A 187 2.54 -2.76 -22.38
CA PRO A 187 3.94 -2.34 -22.41
C PRO A 187 4.13 -0.84 -22.54
N MET A 188 3.28 -0.15 -23.31
CA MET A 188 3.30 1.30 -23.45
C MET A 188 2.87 2.00 -22.15
N MET A 189 1.92 1.40 -21.42
CA MET A 189 1.45 1.89 -20.12
C MET A 189 2.42 1.65 -18.97
N LYS A 190 3.55 0.96 -19.19
CA LYS A 190 4.49 0.54 -18.14
C LYS A 190 4.84 1.63 -17.12
N PRO A 191 5.12 2.90 -17.48
CA PRO A 191 5.44 3.93 -16.48
C PRO A 191 4.28 4.20 -15.54
N THR A 192 3.05 4.35 -16.08
CA THR A 192 1.85 4.59 -15.29
C THR A 192 1.44 3.35 -14.49
N PHE A 193 1.61 2.16 -15.07
CA PHE A 193 1.33 0.89 -14.41
C PHE A 193 2.18 0.71 -13.15
N ILE A 194 3.47 1.07 -13.23
CA ILE A 194 4.37 1.04 -12.06
C ILE A 194 3.98 2.12 -11.04
N SER A 195 3.62 3.33 -11.49
CA SER A 195 3.22 4.41 -10.57
C SER A 195 1.94 4.06 -9.80
N VAL A 196 0.92 3.56 -10.49
CA VAL A 196 -0.32 3.08 -9.84
C VAL A 196 -0.01 1.91 -8.91
N GLY A 197 0.82 0.95 -9.37
CA GLY A 197 1.22 -0.19 -8.57
C GLY A 197 1.90 0.20 -7.25
N VAL A 198 2.77 1.20 -7.27
CA VAL A 198 3.41 1.70 -6.05
C VAL A 198 2.38 2.28 -5.08
N LEU A 199 1.44 3.09 -5.58
CA LEU A 199 0.40 3.70 -4.75
C LEU A 199 -0.51 2.63 -4.12
N GLU A 200 -0.96 1.66 -4.91
CA GLU A 200 -1.84 0.58 -4.44
C GLU A 200 -1.15 -0.37 -3.46
N ILE A 201 0.10 -0.78 -3.74
CA ILE A 201 0.90 -1.62 -2.84
C ILE A 201 1.10 -0.91 -1.49
N MET A 202 1.47 0.39 -1.52
CA MET A 202 1.68 1.15 -0.29
C MET A 202 0.39 1.32 0.50
N TRP A 203 -0.73 1.57 -0.19
CA TRP A 203 -2.03 1.68 0.45
C TRP A 203 -2.46 0.38 1.10
N VAL A 204 -2.47 -0.74 0.39
CA VAL A 204 -2.88 -2.05 0.91
C VAL A 204 -1.96 -2.54 2.03
N TRP A 205 -0.63 -2.36 1.89
CA TRP A 205 0.34 -2.77 2.91
C TRP A 205 0.13 -2.10 4.27
N ASN A 206 -0.21 -0.81 4.25
CA ASN A 206 -0.37 -0.01 5.47
C ASN A 206 -1.81 -0.03 6.01
N ASP A 207 -2.75 -0.68 5.30
CA ASP A 207 -4.15 -0.66 5.72
C ASP A 207 -4.38 -1.55 6.96
N TYR A 208 -4.94 -0.90 7.97
CA TYR A 208 -5.38 -1.54 9.20
C TYR A 208 -6.90 -1.79 9.19
N LEU A 209 -7.67 -0.80 8.72
CA LEU A 209 -9.08 -0.71 9.04
C LEU A 209 -9.93 -1.72 8.24
N LEU A 210 -9.70 -1.84 6.94
CA LEU A 210 -10.44 -2.78 6.11
C LEU A 210 -10.17 -4.25 6.52
N PRO A 211 -8.93 -4.72 6.67
CA PRO A 211 -8.66 -6.08 7.13
C PRO A 211 -9.19 -6.34 8.54
N TYR A 212 -9.12 -5.36 9.45
CA TYR A 212 -9.63 -5.48 10.81
C TYR A 212 -11.15 -5.70 10.86
N LEU A 213 -11.89 -5.06 9.96
CA LEU A 213 -13.37 -5.16 9.92
C LEU A 213 -13.87 -6.38 9.16
N VAL A 214 -13.09 -6.89 8.22
CA VAL A 214 -13.52 -7.95 7.30
C VAL A 214 -12.99 -9.32 7.67
N LEU A 215 -11.70 -9.42 8.07
CA LEU A 215 -11.08 -10.71 8.38
C LEU A 215 -11.50 -11.24 9.76
N ASP A 216 -11.50 -12.56 9.92
CA ASP A 216 -11.46 -13.17 11.25
C ASP A 216 -10.07 -12.96 11.86
N ILE A 217 -9.96 -11.94 12.72
CA ILE A 217 -8.70 -11.53 13.35
C ILE A 217 -8.11 -12.54 14.34
N ASN A 218 -8.87 -13.55 14.74
CA ASN A 218 -8.34 -14.64 15.56
C ASN A 218 -7.52 -15.61 14.70
N GLU A 219 -7.90 -15.77 13.43
CA GLU A 219 -7.27 -16.68 12.48
C GLU A 219 -6.28 -15.93 11.54
N PHE A 220 -6.64 -14.72 11.10
CA PHE A 220 -5.91 -13.96 10.08
C PHE A 220 -5.59 -12.55 10.56
N ARG A 221 -4.32 -12.26 10.81
CA ARG A 221 -3.85 -10.90 11.18
C ARG A 221 -2.86 -10.39 10.17
N THR A 222 -3.08 -9.17 9.68
CA THR A 222 -2.05 -8.43 8.96
C THR A 222 -1.05 -7.81 9.95
N ILE A 223 0.09 -7.33 9.46
CA ILE A 223 1.11 -6.67 10.31
C ILE A 223 0.50 -5.48 11.10
N PRO A 224 -0.26 -4.55 10.48
CA PRO A 224 -0.88 -3.46 11.22
C PRO A 224 -1.83 -3.95 12.33
N ILE A 225 -2.60 -5.01 12.09
CA ILE A 225 -3.46 -5.61 13.11
C ILE A 225 -2.62 -6.24 14.22
N HIS A 226 -1.59 -7.00 13.87
CA HIS A 226 -0.75 -7.70 14.83
C HIS A 226 -0.10 -6.72 15.82
N ILE A 227 0.43 -5.60 15.32
CA ILE A 227 1.04 -4.56 16.15
C ILE A 227 0.05 -4.01 17.20
N GLN A 228 -1.23 -3.85 16.82
CA GLN A 228 -2.28 -3.38 17.75
C GLN A 228 -2.61 -4.42 18.84
N TYR A 229 -2.32 -5.69 18.60
CA TYR A 229 -2.56 -6.78 19.54
C TYR A 229 -1.38 -7.09 20.49
N LEU A 230 -0.29 -6.34 20.42
CA LEU A 230 0.84 -6.43 21.39
C LEU A 230 0.49 -5.88 22.77
N LYS A 231 -0.75 -6.05 23.19
CA LYS A 231 -1.22 -5.69 24.53
C LYS A 231 -1.11 -6.90 25.42
N GLY A 232 -0.40 -6.76 26.52
CA GLY A 232 -0.31 -7.77 27.56
C GLY A 232 -1.62 -7.91 28.34
N SER A 233 -1.66 -8.89 29.26
CA SER A 233 -2.73 -9.02 30.28
C SER A 233 -2.86 -7.66 31.01
N TYR A 234 -4.08 -7.28 31.34
CA TYR A 234 -4.43 -6.00 31.98
C TYR A 234 -4.24 -4.75 31.08
N GLY A 235 -4.12 -4.90 29.74
CA GLY A 235 -4.04 -3.77 28.82
C GLY A 235 -2.68 -3.06 28.81
N SER A 236 -1.66 -3.58 29.46
CA SER A 236 -0.30 -3.07 29.35
C SER A 236 0.24 -3.31 27.93
N VAL A 237 0.76 -2.25 27.30
CA VAL A 237 1.40 -2.34 25.98
C VAL A 237 2.90 -2.61 26.18
N ASP A 238 3.43 -3.64 25.52
CA ASP A 238 4.87 -3.82 25.44
C ASP A 238 5.46 -2.88 24.40
N MET A 239 5.85 -1.69 24.85
CA MET A 239 6.34 -0.63 23.97
C MET A 239 7.62 -1.02 23.24
N GLY A 240 8.54 -1.75 23.92
CA GLY A 240 9.79 -2.21 23.31
C GLY A 240 9.54 -3.18 22.16
N ALA A 241 8.72 -4.20 22.38
CA ALA A 241 8.31 -5.15 21.35
C ALA A 241 7.52 -4.46 20.22
N THR A 242 6.64 -3.52 20.56
CA THR A 242 5.88 -2.73 19.57
C THR A 242 6.81 -1.92 18.67
N MET A 243 7.79 -1.19 19.22
CA MET A 243 8.77 -0.43 18.44
C MET A 243 9.62 -1.33 17.55
N ALA A 244 10.02 -2.51 18.06
CA ALA A 244 10.76 -3.49 17.27
C ALA A 244 9.94 -4.00 16.07
N LEU A 245 8.67 -4.34 16.25
CA LEU A 245 7.82 -4.79 15.14
C LEU A 245 7.47 -3.68 14.14
N ILE A 246 7.33 -2.44 14.60
CA ILE A 246 7.17 -1.28 13.70
C ILE A 246 8.39 -1.17 12.78
N LEU A 247 9.60 -1.28 13.31
CA LEU A 247 10.81 -1.27 12.47
C LEU A 247 10.86 -2.43 11.50
N MET A 248 10.52 -3.64 11.94
CA MET A 248 10.46 -4.79 11.05
C MET A 248 9.42 -4.61 9.94
N SER A 249 8.31 -3.93 10.20
CA SER A 249 7.27 -3.64 9.21
C SER A 249 7.68 -2.58 8.19
N ILE A 250 8.59 -1.68 8.56
CA ILE A 250 9.13 -0.63 7.67
C ILE A 250 10.15 -1.21 6.67
N VAL A 251 10.90 -2.24 7.04
CA VAL A 251 11.96 -2.82 6.19
C VAL A 251 11.45 -3.22 4.80
N PRO A 252 10.37 -4.00 4.62
CA PRO A 252 9.84 -4.33 3.30
C PRO A 252 9.45 -3.10 2.49
N VAL A 253 8.88 -2.08 3.14
CA VAL A 253 8.49 -0.81 2.51
C VAL A 253 9.70 -0.06 1.98
N VAL A 254 10.76 0.04 2.77
CA VAL A 254 12.02 0.69 2.37
C VAL A 254 12.66 -0.05 1.20
N ILE A 255 12.75 -1.38 1.26
CA ILE A 255 13.28 -2.21 0.17
C ILE A 255 12.47 -1.98 -1.11
N PHE A 256 11.14 -2.03 -1.01
CA PHE A 256 10.24 -1.78 -2.13
C PHE A 256 10.45 -0.38 -2.72
N TYR A 257 10.52 0.65 -1.88
CA TYR A 257 10.78 2.01 -2.32
C TYR A 257 12.12 2.14 -3.05
N LEU A 258 13.20 1.60 -2.51
CA LEU A 258 14.52 1.64 -3.13
C LEU A 258 14.54 0.95 -4.50
N CYS A 259 13.78 -0.13 -4.67
CA CYS A 259 13.62 -0.79 -5.96
C CYS A 259 12.81 0.04 -6.97
N CYS A 260 11.81 0.78 -6.50
CA CYS A 260 10.84 1.46 -7.36
C CYS A 260 11.10 2.96 -7.53
N GLN A 261 11.95 3.61 -6.72
CA GLN A 261 12.16 5.07 -6.66
C GLN A 261 12.41 5.74 -8.03
N LYS A 262 13.20 5.09 -8.89
CA LYS A 262 13.48 5.62 -10.24
C LYS A 262 12.24 5.70 -11.14
N TYR A 263 11.28 4.84 -10.93
CA TYR A 263 10.02 4.82 -11.68
C TYR A 263 9.02 5.82 -11.09
N ILE A 264 9.00 5.98 -9.76
CA ILE A 264 8.19 6.97 -9.06
C ILE A 264 8.56 8.37 -9.55
N ILE A 265 9.86 8.70 -9.55
CA ILE A 265 10.36 10.02 -10.00
C ILE A 265 9.96 10.29 -11.46
N LYS A 266 10.11 9.28 -12.35
CA LYS A 266 9.71 9.41 -13.77
C LYS A 266 8.20 9.59 -13.94
N GLY A 267 7.39 8.88 -13.17
CA GLY A 267 5.92 8.95 -13.22
C GLY A 267 5.40 10.32 -12.77
N VAL A 268 5.93 10.85 -11.67
CA VAL A 268 5.59 12.18 -11.16
C VAL A 268 6.03 13.28 -12.13
N ALA A 269 7.25 13.18 -12.68
CA ALA A 269 7.75 14.15 -13.66
C ALA A 269 6.92 14.16 -14.96
N ALA A 270 6.48 13.01 -15.45
CA ALA A 270 5.63 12.92 -16.64
C ALA A 270 4.22 13.51 -16.41
N GLY A 271 3.70 13.47 -15.18
CA GLY A 271 2.44 14.13 -14.81
C GLY A 271 2.57 15.65 -14.67
N ALA A 272 3.71 16.14 -14.19
CA ALA A 272 3.96 17.57 -13.97
C ALA A 272 4.25 18.37 -15.25
N VAL A 273 4.72 17.72 -16.32
CA VAL A 273 5.09 18.41 -17.59
C VAL A 273 3.89 18.62 -18.52
N LYS A 274 2.69 18.14 -18.17
CA LYS A 274 1.45 18.34 -18.95
C LYS A 274 0.59 19.52 -18.46
N GLY A 275 1.15 20.43 -17.62
CA GLY A 275 0.54 21.70 -17.24
C GLY A 275 1.02 22.83 -18.12
#